data_77172c6e4164a4dad95861e2b911f2ef
#
_entry.id   77172c6e4164a4dad95861e2b911f2ef
#
_cell.length_a   1.000
_cell.length_b   1.000
_cell.length_c   1.000
_cell.angle_alpha   90.00
_cell.angle_beta   90.00
_cell.angle_gamma   90.00
#
_symmetry.space_group_name_H-M   'P 1'
#
loop_
_entity.id
_entity.type
_entity.pdbx_description
1 polymer ?
#
loop_
_entity_poly.entity_id
_entity_poly.type
_entity_poly.pdbx_seq_one_letter_code
_entity_poly.pdbx_strand_id
1 'polypeptide(L)'
;MSKLAIKGGTPLRDSKANPWPPWPIWDKAEDKALVKVLHSGIWSYTGPQEIAFNRAFAKFIGTPYALSAANGTVTLQLALEACGIGYGDEVIVPGLTWQATAAAALDVNAIPVLVDVMEDTWCLDPVEVEKAITPRTKAIIPVHLYGCTADLDAILEIARKHHLWVIEDCAHKHGGEWKGKKTGSIGDIGSFSFQLSKLLTAGEGGALTTSDPELFEKLDALRNCGRRPVAEEAADKGSGVYSDEGNFLQSGNYRITEFQAALLLRGLKRLEKQNRKRDQNAIYLNSLLVGLPGIQPMRRDERETRAAYYNFSFRYRQTEFKELPVTIFRPALAQELGCPVEASYQPLNACALYTPHTKPARYKLTEPHWQEIDPARFELPVCRRIHEEISVCFHHTVLMGKQTDMDLLAQAIQKIYDHAEELLDTQN
;
A
#
# COMPACT_ATOMS: atom_id res chain seq x y z
N MET A 1 -30.41 -23.76 -13.19
CA MET A 1 -29.74 -22.60 -12.52
C MET A 1 -30.08 -21.31 -13.28
N SER A 2 -30.06 -20.15 -12.65
CA SER A 2 -30.35 -18.88 -13.32
C SER A 2 -29.22 -18.52 -14.27
N LYS A 3 -29.52 -17.93 -15.43
CA LYS A 3 -28.56 -17.47 -16.43
C LYS A 3 -27.54 -16.50 -15.85
N LEU A 4 -26.29 -16.52 -16.29
CA LEU A 4 -25.26 -15.57 -15.87
C LEU A 4 -25.59 -14.13 -16.26
N ALA A 5 -25.27 -13.17 -15.41
CA ALA A 5 -25.48 -11.73 -15.65
C ALA A 5 -24.75 -11.25 -16.93
N ILE A 6 -23.52 -11.70 -17.17
CA ILE A 6 -22.74 -11.38 -18.37
C ILE A 6 -23.38 -11.90 -19.67
N LYS A 7 -24.27 -12.87 -19.57
CA LYS A 7 -25.09 -13.43 -20.70
C LYS A 7 -26.51 -12.85 -20.73
N GLY A 8 -26.79 -11.77 -19.98
CA GLY A 8 -28.10 -11.13 -19.91
C GLY A 8 -29.07 -11.75 -18.88
N GLY A 9 -28.57 -12.53 -17.92
CA GLY A 9 -29.33 -12.95 -16.74
C GLY A 9 -29.41 -11.86 -15.67
N THR A 10 -30.12 -12.17 -14.58
CA THR A 10 -30.18 -11.27 -13.41
C THR A 10 -28.94 -11.46 -12.53
N PRO A 11 -28.20 -10.39 -12.19
CA PRO A 11 -27.06 -10.49 -11.28
C PRO A 11 -27.52 -10.92 -9.88
N LEU A 12 -26.66 -11.59 -9.15
CA LEU A 12 -26.92 -11.96 -7.75
C LEU A 12 -27.01 -10.76 -6.83
N ARG A 13 -26.33 -9.67 -7.17
CA ARG A 13 -26.40 -8.41 -6.46
C ARG A 13 -26.76 -7.27 -7.43
N ASP A 14 -27.93 -6.70 -7.25
CA ASP A 14 -28.28 -5.44 -7.92
C ASP A 14 -27.63 -4.26 -7.19
N SER A 15 -26.54 -3.75 -7.76
CA SER A 15 -25.79 -2.62 -7.17
C SER A 15 -26.57 -1.30 -7.14
N LYS A 16 -27.66 -1.16 -7.92
CA LYS A 16 -28.55 0.02 -7.86
C LYS A 16 -29.50 -0.05 -6.68
N ALA A 17 -30.11 -1.21 -6.44
CA ALA A 17 -31.01 -1.43 -5.32
C ALA A 17 -30.27 -1.66 -4.00
N ASN A 18 -29.09 -2.25 -4.03
CA ASN A 18 -28.24 -2.57 -2.88
C ASN A 18 -26.77 -2.21 -3.17
N PRO A 19 -26.39 -0.93 -3.13
CA PRO A 19 -25.03 -0.50 -3.43
C PRO A 19 -24.04 -1.04 -2.40
N TRP A 20 -22.79 -1.27 -2.84
CA TRP A 20 -21.68 -1.52 -1.92
C TRP A 20 -21.41 -0.30 -1.06
N PRO A 21 -20.87 -0.48 0.16
CA PRO A 21 -20.53 0.63 1.04
C PRO A 21 -19.68 1.69 0.31
N PRO A 22 -20.05 2.98 0.40
CA PRO A 22 -19.29 4.04 -0.26
C PRO A 22 -17.92 4.25 0.38
N TRP A 23 -16.99 4.81 -0.36
CA TRP A 23 -15.71 5.28 0.11
C TRP A 23 -15.35 6.62 -0.53
N PRO A 24 -14.79 7.58 0.19
CA PRO A 24 -14.51 7.56 1.64
C PRO A 24 -15.78 7.70 2.49
N ILE A 25 -15.68 7.30 3.78
CA ILE A 25 -16.76 7.49 4.77
C ILE A 25 -16.50 8.80 5.52
N TRP A 26 -17.50 9.66 5.54
CA TRP A 26 -17.49 10.94 6.25
C TRP A 26 -18.84 11.21 6.93
N ASP A 27 -18.87 12.12 7.90
CA ASP A 27 -20.07 12.59 8.58
C ASP A 27 -19.93 14.08 8.99
N LYS A 28 -20.93 14.60 9.70
CA LYS A 28 -20.93 16.00 10.17
C LYS A 28 -19.71 16.39 11.03
N ALA A 29 -18.93 15.44 11.53
CA ALA A 29 -17.72 15.76 12.29
C ALA A 29 -16.58 16.21 11.39
N GLU A 30 -16.49 15.67 10.16
CA GLU A 30 -15.59 16.17 9.13
C GLU A 30 -15.98 17.56 8.68
N ASP A 31 -17.26 17.82 8.39
CA ASP A 31 -17.76 19.16 8.03
C ASP A 31 -17.33 20.21 9.07
N LYS A 32 -17.58 19.94 10.34
CA LYS A 32 -17.21 20.83 11.45
C LYS A 32 -15.71 21.03 11.58
N ALA A 33 -14.92 19.96 11.34
CA ALA A 33 -13.46 20.05 11.43
C ALA A 33 -12.90 20.93 10.31
N LEU A 34 -13.37 20.76 9.07
CA LEU A 34 -12.94 21.55 7.93
C LEU A 34 -13.34 23.03 8.06
N VAL A 35 -14.58 23.31 8.47
CA VAL A 35 -15.05 24.68 8.74
C VAL A 35 -14.22 25.36 9.83
N LYS A 36 -13.84 24.62 10.89
CA LYS A 36 -12.96 25.15 11.94
C LYS A 36 -11.58 25.52 11.39
N VAL A 37 -10.97 24.67 10.54
CA VAL A 37 -9.70 24.98 9.88
C VAL A 37 -9.85 26.20 8.98
N LEU A 38 -10.91 26.25 8.16
CA LEU A 38 -11.18 27.38 7.27
C LEU A 38 -11.21 28.72 8.03
N HIS A 39 -11.96 28.77 9.13
CA HIS A 39 -12.14 30.01 9.91
C HIS A 39 -10.92 30.34 10.81
N SER A 40 -10.00 29.40 11.04
CA SER A 40 -8.81 29.66 11.83
C SER A 40 -7.77 30.56 11.13
N GLY A 41 -7.82 30.62 9.80
CA GLY A 41 -6.77 31.28 8.98
C GLY A 41 -5.44 30.53 8.97
N ILE A 42 -5.28 29.45 9.76
CA ILE A 42 -4.10 28.59 9.81
C ILE A 42 -4.39 27.38 8.93
N TRP A 43 -3.90 27.39 7.69
CA TRP A 43 -4.24 26.36 6.70
C TRP A 43 -3.10 25.40 6.40
N SER A 44 -1.89 25.74 6.82
CA SER A 44 -0.68 24.94 6.59
C SER A 44 0.42 25.37 7.55
N TYR A 45 1.53 24.62 7.55
CA TYR A 45 2.78 24.97 8.20
C TYR A 45 2.69 24.95 9.74
N THR A 46 2.90 23.76 10.30
CA THR A 46 2.90 23.54 11.75
C THR A 46 1.62 23.96 12.48
N GLY A 47 0.49 23.77 11.82
CA GLY A 47 -0.79 24.05 12.44
C GLY A 47 -1.19 22.98 13.47
N PRO A 48 -2.16 23.31 14.34
CA PRO A 48 -2.55 22.42 15.44
C PRO A 48 -3.15 21.08 14.99
N GLN A 49 -3.73 20.99 13.78
CA GLN A 49 -4.27 19.70 13.30
C GLN A 49 -3.15 18.77 12.83
N GLU A 50 -2.13 19.29 12.15
CA GLU A 50 -0.96 18.52 11.73
C GLU A 50 -0.22 17.96 12.96
N ILE A 51 0.08 18.79 13.94
CA ILE A 51 0.74 18.38 15.19
C ILE A 51 -0.07 17.31 15.92
N ALA A 52 -1.39 17.53 16.05
CA ALA A 52 -2.28 16.57 16.71
C ALA A 52 -2.38 15.25 15.94
N PHE A 53 -2.39 15.30 14.60
CA PHE A 53 -2.40 14.09 13.77
C PHE A 53 -1.10 13.31 13.91
N ASN A 54 0.06 13.97 13.81
CA ASN A 54 1.37 13.32 13.94
C ASN A 54 1.48 12.57 15.29
N ARG A 55 1.12 13.23 16.39
CA ARG A 55 1.08 12.61 17.73
C ARG A 55 0.11 11.43 17.82
N ALA A 56 -1.12 11.61 17.28
CA ALA A 56 -2.12 10.55 17.31
C ALA A 56 -1.73 9.35 16.43
N PHE A 57 -1.09 9.60 15.29
CA PHE A 57 -0.67 8.55 14.37
C PHE A 57 0.55 7.80 14.92
N ALA A 58 1.54 8.49 15.52
CA ALA A 58 2.65 7.87 16.25
C ALA A 58 2.13 6.93 17.33
N LYS A 59 1.20 7.41 18.17
CA LYS A 59 0.55 6.59 19.19
C LYS A 59 -0.21 5.40 18.60
N PHE A 60 -0.91 5.58 17.49
CA PHE A 60 -1.66 4.53 16.82
C PHE A 60 -0.74 3.43 16.27
N ILE A 61 0.37 3.82 15.64
CA ILE A 61 1.36 2.88 15.10
C ILE A 61 2.20 2.26 16.22
N GLY A 62 2.42 2.97 17.32
CA GLY A 62 3.23 2.49 18.45
C GLY A 62 4.72 2.86 18.31
N THR A 63 5.00 3.97 17.62
CA THR A 63 6.34 4.58 17.51
C THR A 63 6.40 5.87 18.32
N PRO A 64 7.58 6.30 18.78
CA PRO A 64 7.77 7.63 19.39
C PRO A 64 7.45 8.77 18.40
N TYR A 65 7.75 8.58 17.12
CA TYR A 65 7.71 9.64 16.13
C TYR A 65 6.85 9.27 14.92
N ALA A 66 6.09 10.27 14.45
CA ALA A 66 5.43 10.25 13.14
C ALA A 66 5.43 11.65 12.54
N LEU A 67 5.55 11.73 11.23
CA LEU A 67 5.54 12.96 10.44
C LEU A 67 4.62 12.78 9.24
N SER A 68 3.68 13.69 9.08
CA SER A 68 2.86 13.76 7.87
C SER A 68 3.64 14.39 6.71
N ALA A 69 3.35 13.95 5.48
CA ALA A 69 3.97 14.45 4.25
C ALA A 69 2.97 14.48 3.10
N ALA A 70 3.36 15.09 1.97
CA ALA A 70 2.49 15.38 0.83
C ALA A 70 1.81 14.15 0.21
N ASN A 71 2.48 13.01 0.16
CA ASN A 71 1.94 11.75 -0.36
C ASN A 71 2.87 10.57 -0.05
N GLY A 72 2.40 9.32 -0.32
CA GLY A 72 3.17 8.11 -0.05
C GLY A 72 4.42 7.92 -0.95
N THR A 73 4.46 8.49 -2.14
CA THR A 73 5.66 8.45 -3.00
C THR A 73 6.80 9.25 -2.36
N VAL A 74 6.47 10.45 -1.92
CA VAL A 74 7.43 11.33 -1.23
C VAL A 74 7.90 10.73 0.09
N THR A 75 7.05 10.02 0.83
CA THR A 75 7.49 9.40 2.10
C THR A 75 8.57 8.35 1.87
N LEU A 76 8.49 7.56 0.80
CA LEU A 76 9.55 6.60 0.44
C LEU A 76 10.83 7.32 0.02
N GLN A 77 10.73 8.40 -0.80
CA GLN A 77 11.87 9.22 -1.17
C GLN A 77 12.58 9.79 0.06
N LEU A 78 11.82 10.46 0.96
CA LEU A 78 12.37 11.06 2.18
C LEU A 78 13.00 10.01 3.11
N ALA A 79 12.42 8.81 3.19
CA ALA A 79 12.98 7.71 3.97
C ALA A 79 14.36 7.29 3.43
N LEU A 80 14.50 7.14 2.11
CA LEU A 80 15.77 6.81 1.48
C LEU A 80 16.81 7.92 1.69
N GLU A 81 16.44 9.18 1.51
CA GLU A 81 17.32 10.32 1.75
C GLU A 81 17.79 10.41 3.22
N ALA A 82 16.88 10.17 4.19
CA ALA A 82 17.22 10.17 5.61
C ALA A 82 18.21 9.07 5.98
N CYS A 83 18.12 7.90 5.30
CA CYS A 83 19.07 6.81 5.43
C CYS A 83 20.41 7.06 4.70
N GLY A 84 20.58 8.21 4.03
CA GLY A 84 21.78 8.58 3.29
C GLY A 84 21.96 7.82 1.97
N ILE A 85 20.87 7.27 1.43
CA ILE A 85 20.89 6.50 0.19
C ILE A 85 20.82 7.46 -1.00
N GLY A 86 21.66 7.22 -2.01
CA GLY A 86 21.77 8.09 -3.17
C GLY A 86 22.43 7.43 -4.38
N TYR A 87 23.18 8.24 -5.12
CA TYR A 87 23.77 7.85 -6.39
C TYR A 87 24.61 6.57 -6.30
N GLY A 88 24.25 5.57 -7.11
CA GLY A 88 24.95 4.30 -7.23
C GLY A 88 24.64 3.26 -6.17
N ASP A 89 23.91 3.63 -5.11
CA ASP A 89 23.40 2.67 -4.12
C ASP A 89 22.26 1.84 -4.72
N GLU A 90 22.12 0.61 -4.27
CA GLU A 90 21.05 -0.29 -4.69
C GLU A 90 19.99 -0.42 -3.59
N VAL A 91 18.72 -0.42 -4.02
CA VAL A 91 17.54 -0.59 -3.15
C VAL A 91 16.73 -1.78 -3.65
N ILE A 92 16.60 -2.81 -2.85
CA ILE A 92 15.79 -3.99 -3.19
C ILE A 92 14.31 -3.66 -2.98
N VAL A 93 13.49 -3.88 -4.02
CA VAL A 93 12.05 -3.65 -4.04
C VAL A 93 11.31 -4.81 -4.69
N PRO A 94 10.05 -5.11 -4.31
CA PRO A 94 9.28 -6.15 -5.00
C PRO A 94 8.98 -5.76 -6.45
N GLY A 95 9.04 -6.73 -7.34
CA GLY A 95 8.61 -6.55 -8.73
C GLY A 95 7.09 -6.39 -8.89
N LEU A 96 6.31 -6.78 -7.88
CA LEU A 96 4.85 -6.64 -7.83
C LEU A 96 4.44 -5.62 -6.78
N THR A 97 4.34 -4.37 -7.17
CA THR A 97 3.92 -3.24 -6.32
C THR A 97 3.43 -2.08 -7.17
N TRP A 98 2.91 -1.03 -6.52
CA TRP A 98 2.72 0.26 -7.17
C TRP A 98 4.08 0.87 -7.54
N GLN A 99 4.16 1.46 -8.74
CA GLN A 99 5.43 1.95 -9.31
C GLN A 99 6.21 2.91 -8.39
N ALA A 100 5.54 3.61 -7.47
CA ALA A 100 6.17 4.59 -6.58
C ALA A 100 7.27 3.96 -5.69
N THR A 101 7.15 2.68 -5.33
CA THR A 101 8.15 1.98 -4.50
C THR A 101 9.52 1.96 -5.18
N ALA A 102 9.56 1.66 -6.48
CA ALA A 102 10.80 1.68 -7.26
C ALA A 102 11.19 3.09 -7.72
N ALA A 103 10.19 3.93 -8.08
CA ALA A 103 10.44 5.30 -8.51
C ALA A 103 11.07 6.15 -7.41
N ALA A 104 10.76 5.91 -6.15
CA ALA A 104 11.38 6.62 -5.02
C ALA A 104 12.91 6.39 -4.96
N ALA A 105 13.38 5.18 -5.29
CA ALA A 105 14.82 4.91 -5.39
C ALA A 105 15.47 5.71 -6.54
N LEU A 106 14.79 5.77 -7.70
CA LEU A 106 15.26 6.60 -8.81
C LEU A 106 15.26 8.08 -8.47
N ASP A 107 14.29 8.56 -7.70
CA ASP A 107 14.18 9.97 -7.32
C ASP A 107 15.32 10.44 -6.41
N VAL A 108 15.98 9.52 -5.71
CA VAL A 108 17.23 9.78 -4.96
C VAL A 108 18.49 9.38 -5.72
N ASN A 109 18.38 9.02 -7.01
CA ASN A 109 19.44 8.53 -7.90
C ASN A 109 20.05 7.18 -7.46
N ALA A 110 19.34 6.40 -6.67
CA ALA A 110 19.68 5.02 -6.37
C ALA A 110 19.14 4.08 -7.47
N ILE A 111 19.60 2.84 -7.46
CA ILE A 111 19.26 1.80 -8.43
C ILE A 111 18.23 0.86 -7.80
N PRO A 112 16.96 0.85 -8.24
CA PRO A 112 15.99 -0.14 -7.79
C PRO A 112 16.33 -1.52 -8.35
N VAL A 113 16.49 -2.50 -7.47
CA VAL A 113 16.69 -3.90 -7.81
C VAL A 113 15.36 -4.61 -7.62
N LEU A 114 14.72 -4.95 -8.75
CA LEU A 114 13.40 -5.61 -8.73
C LEU A 114 13.58 -7.10 -8.42
N VAL A 115 12.87 -7.56 -7.40
CA VAL A 115 12.95 -8.94 -6.91
C VAL A 115 11.56 -9.59 -6.98
N ASP A 116 11.51 -10.87 -7.32
CA ASP A 116 10.26 -11.60 -7.42
C ASP A 116 9.61 -11.80 -6.04
N VAL A 117 8.37 -12.24 -6.03
CA VAL A 117 7.53 -12.34 -4.84
C VAL A 117 7.07 -13.78 -4.60
N MET A 118 6.64 -14.08 -3.39
CA MET A 118 5.97 -15.35 -3.06
C MET A 118 4.58 -15.38 -3.70
N GLU A 119 4.21 -16.51 -4.33
CA GLU A 119 2.92 -16.66 -5.00
C GLU A 119 1.73 -16.61 -4.05
N ASP A 120 1.90 -16.99 -2.80
CA ASP A 120 0.82 -17.17 -1.83
C ASP A 120 0.54 -15.92 -0.98
N THR A 121 1.46 -14.94 -0.95
CA THR A 121 1.31 -13.67 -0.24
C THR A 121 1.43 -12.45 -1.14
N TRP A 122 2.06 -12.59 -2.31
CA TRP A 122 2.43 -11.53 -3.25
C TRP A 122 3.38 -10.48 -2.65
N CYS A 123 4.02 -10.80 -1.54
CA CYS A 123 5.05 -9.99 -0.90
C CYS A 123 6.45 -10.51 -1.28
N LEU A 124 7.48 -9.68 -1.07
CA LEU A 124 8.88 -10.05 -1.34
C LEU A 124 9.19 -11.47 -0.89
N ASP A 125 9.85 -12.24 -1.77
CA ASP A 125 10.42 -13.53 -1.41
C ASP A 125 11.79 -13.33 -0.73
N PRO A 126 11.95 -13.68 0.56
CA PRO A 126 13.22 -13.51 1.27
C PRO A 126 14.39 -14.26 0.63
N VAL A 127 14.11 -15.39 -0.04
CA VAL A 127 15.16 -16.18 -0.74
C VAL A 127 15.69 -15.40 -1.94
N GLU A 128 14.81 -14.76 -2.70
CA GLU A 128 15.21 -13.94 -3.85
C GLU A 128 15.86 -12.62 -3.37
N VAL A 129 15.43 -12.06 -2.24
CA VAL A 129 16.09 -10.90 -1.63
C VAL A 129 17.55 -11.21 -1.31
N GLU A 130 17.83 -12.32 -0.62
CA GLU A 130 19.21 -12.72 -0.24
C GLU A 130 20.11 -12.89 -1.47
N LYS A 131 19.58 -13.45 -2.56
CA LYS A 131 20.31 -13.62 -3.84
C LYS A 131 20.64 -12.31 -4.54
N ALA A 132 19.79 -11.28 -4.35
CA ALA A 132 19.92 -10.00 -5.05
C ALA A 132 20.90 -9.04 -4.36
N ILE A 133 21.40 -9.35 -3.17
CA ILE A 133 22.29 -8.49 -2.40
C ILE A 133 23.67 -8.39 -3.05
N THR A 134 24.15 -7.17 -3.22
CA THR A 134 25.51 -6.83 -3.66
C THR A 134 26.18 -5.90 -2.64
N PRO A 135 27.48 -5.59 -2.79
CA PRO A 135 28.16 -4.60 -1.93
C PRO A 135 27.55 -3.18 -2.03
N ARG A 136 26.78 -2.88 -3.08
CA ARG A 136 26.09 -1.59 -3.26
C ARG A 136 24.70 -1.55 -2.63
N THR A 137 24.15 -2.68 -2.24
CA THR A 137 22.82 -2.73 -1.61
C THR A 137 22.86 -2.01 -0.27
N LYS A 138 21.91 -1.08 -0.05
CA LYS A 138 21.81 -0.25 1.15
C LYS A 138 20.47 -0.39 1.87
N ALA A 139 19.39 -0.72 1.15
CA ALA A 139 18.09 -0.88 1.74
C ALA A 139 17.26 -1.97 1.08
N ILE A 140 16.28 -2.45 1.85
CA ILE A 140 15.17 -3.28 1.39
C ILE A 140 13.89 -2.53 1.69
N ILE A 141 12.98 -2.45 0.70
CA ILE A 141 11.62 -1.90 0.88
C ILE A 141 10.61 -3.06 0.78
N PRO A 142 10.31 -3.76 1.88
CA PRO A 142 9.22 -4.71 1.89
C PRO A 142 7.88 -3.97 1.75
N VAL A 143 7.06 -4.40 0.79
CA VAL A 143 5.69 -3.89 0.59
C VAL A 143 4.71 -4.87 1.22
N HIS A 144 3.86 -4.37 2.11
CA HIS A 144 2.73 -5.14 2.62
C HIS A 144 1.58 -5.02 1.63
N LEU A 145 1.50 -5.97 0.68
CA LEU A 145 0.62 -5.82 -0.46
C LEU A 145 -0.82 -6.27 -0.16
N TYR A 146 -1.78 -5.42 -0.49
CA TYR A 146 -3.23 -5.66 -0.38
C TYR A 146 -3.67 -6.07 1.04
N GLY A 147 -3.83 -7.36 1.30
CA GLY A 147 -4.21 -7.89 2.61
C GLY A 147 -3.08 -8.63 3.33
N CYS A 148 -1.94 -8.88 2.67
CA CYS A 148 -0.83 -9.67 3.21
C CYS A 148 0.25 -8.80 3.84
N THR A 149 1.00 -9.37 4.79
CA THR A 149 2.20 -8.77 5.38
C THR A 149 3.44 -9.49 4.85
N ALA A 150 4.47 -8.76 4.46
CA ALA A 150 5.77 -9.34 4.11
C ALA A 150 6.36 -10.08 5.33
N ASP A 151 7.16 -11.12 5.10
CA ASP A 151 7.85 -11.84 6.19
C ASP A 151 8.93 -10.95 6.82
N LEU A 152 8.49 -10.14 7.79
CA LEU A 152 9.36 -9.17 8.45
C LEU A 152 10.47 -9.83 9.25
N ASP A 153 10.26 -11.04 9.80
CA ASP A 153 11.31 -11.73 10.53
C ASP A 153 12.47 -12.11 9.62
N ALA A 154 12.16 -12.71 8.46
CA ALA A 154 13.18 -13.11 7.49
C ALA A 154 13.87 -11.87 6.86
N ILE A 155 13.11 -10.85 6.49
CA ILE A 155 13.66 -9.59 5.93
C ILE A 155 14.59 -8.89 6.94
N LEU A 156 14.19 -8.79 8.21
CA LEU A 156 15.04 -8.19 9.25
C LEU A 156 16.29 -9.01 9.57
N GLU A 157 16.21 -10.34 9.47
CA GLU A 157 17.38 -11.20 9.63
C GLU A 157 18.41 -10.94 8.52
N ILE A 158 17.95 -10.90 7.27
CA ILE A 158 18.76 -10.57 6.11
C ILE A 158 19.37 -9.16 6.26
N ALA A 159 18.54 -8.17 6.59
CA ALA A 159 18.98 -6.79 6.73
C ALA A 159 20.07 -6.63 7.81
N ARG A 160 19.92 -7.30 8.96
CA ARG A 160 20.93 -7.28 10.03
C ARG A 160 22.25 -7.94 9.59
N LYS A 161 22.17 -9.06 8.87
CA LYS A 161 23.35 -9.78 8.37
C LYS A 161 24.17 -8.93 7.38
N HIS A 162 23.51 -8.13 6.57
CA HIS A 162 24.12 -7.33 5.51
C HIS A 162 24.20 -5.83 5.81
N HIS A 163 23.82 -5.40 7.03
CA HIS A 163 23.80 -3.99 7.47
C HIS A 163 22.96 -3.08 6.57
N LEU A 164 21.75 -3.54 6.21
CA LEU A 164 20.82 -2.84 5.32
C LEU A 164 19.70 -2.16 6.11
N TRP A 165 19.25 -1.01 5.62
CA TRP A 165 18.05 -0.35 6.11
C TRP A 165 16.79 -1.09 5.67
N VAL A 166 15.76 -1.11 6.53
CA VAL A 166 14.44 -1.65 6.22
C VAL A 166 13.40 -0.54 6.28
N ILE A 167 12.84 -0.20 5.12
CA ILE A 167 11.78 0.80 4.98
C ILE A 167 10.48 0.07 4.65
N GLU A 168 9.57 -0.02 5.64
CA GLU A 168 8.28 -0.69 5.42
C GLU A 168 7.36 0.17 4.54
N ASP A 169 6.99 -0.30 3.35
CA ASP A 169 5.91 0.32 2.57
C ASP A 169 4.56 -0.19 3.08
N CYS A 170 3.95 0.61 3.94
CA CYS A 170 2.68 0.37 4.61
C CYS A 170 1.49 1.04 3.91
N ALA A 171 1.64 1.49 2.65
CA ALA A 171 0.57 2.19 1.92
C ALA A 171 -0.75 1.38 1.82
N HIS A 172 -0.71 0.07 2.02
CA HIS A 172 -1.87 -0.82 2.04
C HIS A 172 -2.17 -1.42 3.42
N LYS A 173 -1.40 -1.06 4.47
CA LYS A 173 -1.43 -1.82 5.72
C LYS A 173 -1.65 -0.98 6.98
N HIS A 174 -2.49 0.07 6.90
CA HIS A 174 -2.80 0.95 8.03
C HIS A 174 -3.43 0.18 9.20
N GLY A 175 -2.61 -0.15 10.22
CA GLY A 175 -3.06 -0.86 11.42
C GLY A 175 -3.03 -2.39 11.33
N GLY A 176 -2.35 -2.96 10.32
CA GLY A 176 -1.95 -4.37 10.35
C GLY A 176 -0.95 -4.63 11.47
N GLU A 177 -0.89 -5.86 11.99
CA GLU A 177 -0.01 -6.22 13.10
C GLU A 177 0.75 -7.51 12.80
N TRP A 178 2.03 -7.51 13.09
CA TRP A 178 2.94 -8.65 13.05
C TRP A 178 3.48 -8.91 14.46
N LYS A 179 3.20 -10.08 15.04
CA LYS A 179 3.57 -10.42 16.41
C LYS A 179 3.14 -9.36 17.44
N GLY A 180 1.95 -8.79 17.26
CA GLY A 180 1.38 -7.76 18.13
C GLY A 180 1.94 -6.35 17.96
N LYS A 181 2.90 -6.12 17.06
CA LYS A 181 3.39 -4.80 16.67
C LYS A 181 2.77 -4.36 15.36
N LYS A 182 2.39 -3.09 15.27
CA LYS A 182 1.83 -2.57 14.01
C LYS A 182 2.90 -2.44 12.93
N THR A 183 2.53 -2.79 11.69
CA THR A 183 3.35 -2.49 10.51
C THR A 183 3.67 -1.01 10.45
N GLY A 184 4.89 -0.69 10.04
CA GLY A 184 5.46 0.66 10.09
C GLY A 184 6.11 1.02 11.43
N SER A 185 6.19 0.06 12.39
CA SER A 185 6.94 0.21 13.64
C SER A 185 8.01 -0.87 13.83
N ILE A 186 8.28 -1.67 12.81
CA ILE A 186 9.08 -2.90 12.94
C ILE A 186 10.42 -2.76 12.20
N GLY A 187 10.42 -2.18 10.99
CA GLY A 187 11.64 -1.73 10.31
C GLY A 187 12.18 -0.41 10.88
N ASP A 188 13.14 0.18 10.20
CA ASP A 188 13.77 1.44 10.62
C ASP A 188 12.82 2.64 10.37
N ILE A 189 12.11 2.64 9.25
CA ILE A 189 11.13 3.67 8.86
C ILE A 189 9.88 2.99 8.29
N GLY A 190 8.70 3.44 8.72
CA GLY A 190 7.42 3.10 8.09
C GLY A 190 6.96 4.22 7.17
N SER A 191 6.52 3.88 5.96
CA SER A 191 5.99 4.79 4.94
C SER A 191 4.53 4.50 4.68
N PHE A 192 3.68 5.54 4.72
CA PHE A 192 2.22 5.42 4.57
C PHE A 192 1.70 6.39 3.50
N SER A 193 0.63 5.98 2.83
CA SER A 193 -0.12 6.81 1.87
C SER A 193 -1.52 7.08 2.38
N PHE A 194 -2.01 8.31 2.21
CA PHE A 194 -3.39 8.72 2.50
C PHE A 194 -4.15 9.14 1.23
N GLN A 195 -3.73 8.59 0.08
CA GLN A 195 -4.44 8.76 -1.18
C GLN A 195 -5.88 8.24 -1.07
N LEU A 196 -6.80 8.76 -1.89
CA LEU A 196 -8.25 8.56 -1.81
C LEU A 196 -8.71 7.11 -1.55
N SER A 197 -8.08 6.13 -2.20
CA SER A 197 -8.47 4.72 -2.09
C SER A 197 -7.95 4.01 -0.83
N LYS A 198 -7.05 4.63 -0.04
CA LYS A 198 -6.39 4.00 1.10
C LYS A 198 -7.31 3.85 2.31
N LEU A 199 -6.98 2.92 3.22
CA LEU A 199 -7.77 2.61 4.43
C LEU A 199 -7.94 3.80 5.40
N LEU A 200 -7.01 4.74 5.36
CA LEU A 200 -7.08 6.07 5.98
C LEU A 200 -6.75 7.08 4.88
N THR A 201 -7.63 8.05 4.65
CA THR A 201 -7.46 8.97 3.52
C THR A 201 -7.82 10.42 3.87
N ALA A 202 -7.15 11.34 3.18
CA ALA A 202 -7.48 12.77 3.10
C ALA A 202 -7.54 13.24 1.63
N GLY A 203 -7.81 12.32 0.69
CA GLY A 203 -7.72 12.56 -0.74
C GLY A 203 -6.29 12.36 -1.25
N GLU A 204 -5.35 13.11 -0.72
CA GLU A 204 -3.91 12.96 -0.87
C GLU A 204 -3.23 13.15 0.50
N GLY A 205 -2.03 12.59 0.66
CA GLY A 205 -1.22 12.68 1.87
C GLY A 205 -0.36 11.44 2.06
N GLY A 206 0.52 11.51 3.04
CA GLY A 206 1.36 10.41 3.51
C GLY A 206 1.85 10.65 4.92
N ALA A 207 2.48 9.65 5.51
CA ALA A 207 3.20 9.79 6.77
C ALA A 207 4.42 8.88 6.82
N LEU A 208 5.37 9.28 7.65
CA LEU A 208 6.56 8.53 8.04
C LEU A 208 6.49 8.22 9.52
N THR A 209 6.97 7.06 9.91
CA THR A 209 7.09 6.65 11.32
C THR A 209 8.49 6.10 11.57
N THR A 210 9.05 6.37 12.73
CA THR A 210 10.34 5.82 13.15
C THR A 210 10.44 5.80 14.67
N SER A 211 11.32 4.95 15.20
CA SER A 211 11.70 4.98 16.62
C SER A 211 13.06 5.66 16.86
N ASP A 212 13.76 5.97 15.79
CA ASP A 212 15.10 6.60 15.86
C ASP A 212 14.98 8.13 15.85
N PRO A 213 15.49 8.82 16.87
CA PRO A 213 15.43 10.28 16.94
C PRO A 213 16.29 10.99 15.88
N GLU A 214 17.41 10.39 15.44
CA GLU A 214 18.24 10.98 14.40
C GLU A 214 17.56 10.91 13.03
N LEU A 215 16.92 9.77 12.71
CA LEU A 215 16.11 9.65 11.52
C LEU A 215 14.91 10.61 11.55
N PHE A 216 14.26 10.76 12.71
CA PHE A 216 13.15 11.71 12.87
C PHE A 216 13.58 13.14 12.56
N GLU A 217 14.73 13.61 13.11
CA GLU A 217 15.24 14.96 12.86
C GLU A 217 15.54 15.19 11.37
N LYS A 218 16.17 14.20 10.71
CA LYS A 218 16.45 14.26 9.27
C LYS A 218 15.15 14.29 8.45
N LEU A 219 14.19 13.41 8.76
CA LEU A 219 12.91 13.34 8.07
C LEU A 219 12.10 14.64 8.20
N ASP A 220 12.09 15.26 9.38
CA ASP A 220 11.38 16.52 9.59
C ASP A 220 12.05 17.67 8.81
N ALA A 221 13.36 17.73 8.80
CA ALA A 221 14.10 18.70 7.98
C ALA A 221 13.84 18.47 6.49
N LEU A 222 13.95 17.23 6.00
CA LEU A 222 13.75 16.88 4.59
C LEU A 222 12.35 17.25 4.09
N ARG A 223 11.30 17.00 4.88
CA ARG A 223 9.93 17.37 4.49
C ARG A 223 9.68 18.88 4.50
N ASN A 224 10.52 19.66 5.16
CA ASN A 224 10.30 21.08 5.46
C ASN A 224 11.43 22.00 4.96
N CYS A 225 11.82 21.86 3.71
CA CYS A 225 12.82 22.69 3.05
C CYS A 225 14.21 22.65 3.71
N GLY A 226 14.55 21.60 4.43
CA GLY A 226 15.85 21.43 5.11
C GLY A 226 15.97 22.19 6.43
N ARG A 227 14.89 22.75 6.95
CA ARG A 227 14.89 23.53 8.18
C ARG A 227 14.99 22.64 9.42
N ARG A 228 15.82 23.03 10.38
CA ARG A 228 15.89 22.38 11.68
C ARG A 228 14.74 22.85 12.57
N PRO A 229 13.98 21.96 13.22
CA PRO A 229 12.98 22.37 14.18
C PRO A 229 13.65 23.08 15.37
N VAL A 230 13.14 24.24 15.76
CA VAL A 230 13.53 24.90 16.99
C VAL A 230 12.77 24.26 18.14
N ALA A 231 13.46 23.87 19.19
CA ALA A 231 13.07 23.11 20.38
C ALA A 231 11.56 22.93 20.66
N GLU A 232 11.18 21.78 21.25
CA GLU A 232 9.80 21.35 21.54
C GLU A 232 8.88 22.41 22.18
N GLU A 233 9.42 23.38 22.95
CA GLU A 233 8.67 24.46 23.57
C GLU A 233 8.03 25.44 22.57
N ALA A 234 8.58 25.58 21.37
CA ALA A 234 8.00 26.43 20.34
C ALA A 234 6.85 25.72 19.59
N ALA A 235 6.92 24.41 19.45
CA ALA A 235 5.86 23.61 18.84
C ALA A 235 4.58 23.59 19.69
N ASP A 236 4.68 23.65 21.01
CA ASP A 236 3.52 23.69 21.92
C ASP A 236 2.73 25.00 21.85
N LYS A 237 3.34 26.10 21.37
CA LYS A 237 2.68 27.40 21.22
C LYS A 237 1.96 27.58 19.87
N GLY A 238 1.90 26.53 19.03
CA GLY A 238 1.20 26.60 17.73
C GLY A 238 1.92 27.46 16.67
N SER A 239 3.04 28.06 17.00
CA SER A 239 3.95 28.70 16.04
C SER A 239 5.14 27.79 15.85
N GLY A 240 5.13 26.97 14.80
CA GLY A 240 6.34 26.27 14.38
C GLY A 240 7.38 27.27 13.94
N VAL A 241 8.15 27.76 14.87
CA VAL A 241 9.31 28.61 14.57
C VAL A 241 10.43 27.66 14.18
N TYR A 242 10.58 27.46 12.88
CA TYR A 242 11.79 26.87 12.35
C TYR A 242 12.84 27.99 12.23
N SER A 243 14.04 27.71 12.71
CA SER A 243 15.15 28.62 12.49
C SER A 243 15.56 28.61 11.03
N ASP A 244 15.64 29.78 10.41
CA ASP A 244 16.30 29.96 9.11
C ASP A 244 17.82 29.97 9.26
N GLU A 245 18.33 29.96 10.50
CA GLU A 245 19.76 29.90 10.81
C GLU A 245 20.26 28.45 10.68
N GLY A 246 21.21 28.23 9.78
CA GLY A 246 21.89 26.97 9.60
C GLY A 246 20.96 25.88 8.99
N ASN A 247 20.77 25.92 7.69
CA ASN A 247 20.13 24.84 6.97
C ASN A 247 20.81 23.51 7.31
N PHE A 248 20.01 22.57 7.80
CA PHE A 248 20.50 21.25 8.18
C PHE A 248 20.75 20.37 6.93
N LEU A 249 19.80 20.42 5.99
CA LEU A 249 19.84 19.65 4.74
C LEU A 249 19.24 20.49 3.59
N GLN A 250 19.69 20.24 2.37
CA GLN A 250 19.01 20.78 1.18
C GLN A 250 17.80 19.90 0.85
N SER A 251 16.61 20.50 0.79
CA SER A 251 15.39 19.75 0.42
C SER A 251 14.28 20.68 -0.09
N GLY A 252 13.14 20.07 -0.45
CA GLY A 252 11.94 20.73 -0.91
C GLY A 252 10.84 20.89 0.14
N ASN A 253 9.66 21.33 -0.31
CA ASN A 253 8.47 21.44 0.52
C ASN A 253 7.55 20.24 0.25
N TYR A 254 7.43 19.36 1.25
CA TYR A 254 6.63 18.14 1.18
C TYR A 254 5.60 18.03 2.31
N ARG A 255 5.17 19.16 2.84
CA ARG A 255 4.19 19.23 3.95
C ARG A 255 2.77 18.94 3.46
N ILE A 256 1.89 18.53 4.38
CA ILE A 256 0.43 18.51 4.16
C ILE A 256 -0.21 19.84 4.62
N THR A 257 -1.49 19.97 4.33
CA THR A 257 -2.32 21.09 4.81
C THR A 257 -3.05 20.71 6.10
N GLU A 258 -3.48 21.71 6.87
CA GLU A 258 -4.34 21.54 8.04
C GLU A 258 -5.69 20.89 7.70
N PHE A 259 -6.22 21.11 6.50
CA PHE A 259 -7.45 20.47 6.00
C PHE A 259 -7.29 18.94 5.89
N GLN A 260 -6.17 18.49 5.31
CA GLN A 260 -5.84 17.06 5.23
C GLN A 260 -5.64 16.46 6.64
N ALA A 261 -4.88 17.13 7.49
CA ALA A 261 -4.65 16.67 8.85
C ALA A 261 -5.96 16.57 9.67
N ALA A 262 -6.88 17.52 9.51
CA ALA A 262 -8.19 17.48 10.17
C ALA A 262 -9.03 16.27 9.72
N LEU A 263 -9.04 15.93 8.43
CA LEU A 263 -9.70 14.73 7.90
C LEU A 263 -9.06 13.45 8.44
N LEU A 264 -7.72 13.39 8.43
CA LEU A 264 -6.96 12.23 8.93
C LEU A 264 -7.22 11.97 10.40
N LEU A 265 -7.30 13.00 11.24
CA LEU A 265 -7.65 12.88 12.66
C LEU A 265 -9.04 12.25 12.86
N ARG A 266 -10.00 12.56 12.00
CA ARG A 266 -11.35 11.97 12.07
C ARG A 266 -11.34 10.54 11.58
N GLY A 267 -10.72 10.28 10.43
CA GLY A 267 -10.56 8.94 9.87
C GLY A 267 -9.87 7.98 10.83
N LEU A 268 -8.80 8.44 11.49
CA LEU A 268 -8.01 7.64 12.44
C LEU A 268 -8.87 7.11 13.61
N LYS A 269 -9.82 7.90 14.10
CA LYS A 269 -10.76 7.48 15.17
C LYS A 269 -11.65 6.29 14.76
N ARG A 270 -11.92 6.13 13.47
CA ARG A 270 -12.78 5.06 12.93
C ARG A 270 -11.99 3.85 12.45
N LEU A 271 -10.72 4.05 12.12
CA LEU A 271 -9.88 3.07 11.41
C LEU A 271 -9.85 1.71 12.10
N GLU A 272 -9.64 1.69 13.41
CA GLU A 272 -9.57 0.44 14.19
C GLU A 272 -10.86 -0.37 14.13
N LYS A 273 -12.02 0.29 14.25
CA LYS A 273 -13.34 -0.35 14.14
C LYS A 273 -13.58 -0.86 12.71
N GLN A 274 -13.17 -0.07 11.71
CA GLN A 274 -13.32 -0.44 10.31
C GLN A 274 -12.41 -1.63 9.96
N ASN A 275 -11.17 -1.66 10.44
CA ASN A 275 -10.26 -2.78 10.22
C ASN A 275 -10.76 -4.07 10.86
N ARG A 276 -11.28 -4.00 12.09
CA ARG A 276 -11.91 -5.18 12.71
C ARG A 276 -13.06 -5.73 11.88
N LYS A 277 -13.91 -4.87 11.32
CA LYS A 277 -15.00 -5.32 10.45
C LYS A 277 -14.48 -5.97 9.18
N ARG A 278 -13.47 -5.37 8.52
CA ARG A 278 -12.85 -5.95 7.32
C ARG A 278 -12.23 -7.31 7.62
N ASP A 279 -11.48 -7.42 8.70
CA ASP A 279 -10.81 -8.67 9.09
C ASP A 279 -11.83 -9.78 9.42
N GLN A 280 -12.89 -9.47 10.16
CA GLN A 280 -13.98 -10.42 10.45
C GLN A 280 -14.66 -10.91 9.17
N ASN A 281 -15.00 -10.00 8.25
CA ASN A 281 -15.61 -10.36 6.99
C ASN A 281 -14.66 -11.12 6.06
N ALA A 282 -13.35 -10.79 6.07
CA ALA A 282 -12.35 -11.52 5.31
C ALA A 282 -12.15 -12.96 5.84
N ILE A 283 -12.09 -13.15 7.16
CA ILE A 283 -12.02 -14.49 7.78
C ILE A 283 -13.25 -15.31 7.39
N TYR A 284 -14.45 -14.73 7.50
CA TYR A 284 -15.69 -15.40 7.14
C TYR A 284 -15.72 -15.74 5.64
N LEU A 285 -15.40 -14.78 4.78
CA LEU A 285 -15.36 -15.01 3.33
C LEU A 285 -14.34 -16.09 2.96
N ASN A 286 -13.14 -16.07 3.53
CA ASN A 286 -12.14 -17.10 3.31
C ASN A 286 -12.66 -18.50 3.71
N SER A 287 -13.45 -18.62 4.79
CA SER A 287 -14.07 -19.90 5.18
C SER A 287 -15.09 -20.40 4.17
N LEU A 288 -15.77 -19.51 3.45
CA LEU A 288 -16.69 -19.87 2.36
C LEU A 288 -15.95 -20.23 1.06
N LEU A 289 -14.79 -19.62 0.83
CA LEU A 289 -13.97 -19.86 -0.36
C LEU A 289 -13.20 -21.17 -0.31
N VAL A 290 -12.86 -21.64 0.90
CA VAL A 290 -12.23 -22.96 1.09
C VAL A 290 -13.19 -24.04 0.62
N GLY A 291 -12.74 -24.84 -0.36
CA GLY A 291 -13.55 -25.92 -0.95
C GLY A 291 -14.26 -25.54 -2.25
N LEU A 292 -14.26 -24.27 -2.67
CA LEU A 292 -14.67 -23.91 -4.03
C LEU A 292 -13.57 -24.31 -5.02
N PRO A 293 -13.90 -25.03 -6.11
CA PRO A 293 -12.92 -25.46 -7.10
C PRO A 293 -12.13 -24.26 -7.65
N GLY A 294 -10.83 -24.40 -7.76
CA GLY A 294 -9.94 -23.40 -8.35
C GLY A 294 -9.80 -22.08 -7.57
N ILE A 295 -10.33 -21.99 -6.36
CA ILE A 295 -10.23 -20.80 -5.51
C ILE A 295 -9.34 -21.10 -4.30
N GLN A 296 -8.28 -20.33 -4.15
CA GLN A 296 -7.35 -20.48 -3.04
C GLN A 296 -7.21 -19.13 -2.30
N PRO A 297 -7.64 -19.03 -1.04
CA PRO A 297 -7.36 -17.86 -0.23
C PRO A 297 -5.88 -17.49 -0.19
N MET A 298 -5.57 -16.20 -0.02
CA MET A 298 -4.20 -15.78 0.27
C MET A 298 -3.73 -16.39 1.59
N ARG A 299 -2.43 -16.73 1.67
CA ARG A 299 -1.86 -17.22 2.91
C ARG A 299 -1.87 -16.11 3.96
N ARG A 300 -2.52 -16.37 5.09
CA ARG A 300 -2.37 -15.56 6.30
C ARG A 300 -1.34 -16.24 7.21
N ASP A 301 -0.23 -15.56 7.43
CA ASP A 301 0.81 -16.04 8.35
C ASP A 301 0.30 -15.98 9.79
N GLU A 302 0.62 -16.98 10.62
CA GLU A 302 0.21 -17.02 12.03
C GLU A 302 0.81 -15.88 12.87
N ARG A 303 1.95 -15.34 12.43
CA ARG A 303 2.60 -14.18 13.02
C ARG A 303 1.86 -12.87 12.72
N GLU A 304 0.99 -12.83 11.70
CA GLU A 304 0.11 -11.71 11.43
C GLU A 304 -1.09 -11.73 12.38
N THR A 305 -0.92 -11.08 13.54
CA THR A 305 -1.94 -11.07 14.61
C THR A 305 -3.16 -10.25 14.25
N ARG A 306 -3.04 -9.32 13.31
CA ARG A 306 -4.14 -8.56 12.71
C ARG A 306 -3.85 -8.24 11.25
N ALA A 307 -4.80 -8.57 10.38
CA ALA A 307 -4.74 -8.13 9.00
C ALA A 307 -5.45 -6.78 8.81
N ALA A 308 -4.91 -5.98 7.87
CA ALA A 308 -5.57 -4.79 7.34
C ALA A 308 -5.64 -4.95 5.82
N TYR A 309 -6.83 -4.83 5.26
CA TYR A 309 -7.10 -5.16 3.86
C TYR A 309 -7.35 -3.89 3.05
N TYR A 310 -6.36 -3.46 2.27
CA TYR A 310 -6.56 -2.46 1.22
C TYR A 310 -7.33 -3.05 0.03
N ASN A 311 -7.01 -4.29 -0.34
CA ASN A 311 -7.82 -5.13 -1.22
C ASN A 311 -8.04 -6.49 -0.53
N PHE A 312 -9.20 -7.07 -0.75
CA PHE A 312 -9.40 -8.49 -0.55
C PHE A 312 -8.99 -9.21 -1.81
N SER A 313 -8.18 -10.24 -1.70
CA SER A 313 -7.66 -10.99 -2.84
C SER A 313 -7.70 -12.47 -2.59
N PHE A 314 -7.80 -13.25 -3.66
CA PHE A 314 -7.58 -14.68 -3.64
C PHE A 314 -6.86 -15.11 -4.92
N ARG A 315 -6.30 -16.33 -4.90
CA ARG A 315 -5.61 -16.94 -6.03
C ARG A 315 -6.59 -17.81 -6.81
N TYR A 316 -6.55 -17.69 -8.12
CA TYR A 316 -7.36 -18.45 -9.06
C TYR A 316 -6.52 -19.54 -9.73
N ARG A 317 -7.11 -20.73 -9.93
CA ARG A 317 -6.49 -21.86 -10.61
C ARG A 317 -7.39 -22.30 -11.78
N GLN A 318 -7.02 -21.90 -12.98
CA GLN A 318 -7.78 -22.17 -14.20
C GLN A 318 -8.05 -23.67 -14.39
N THR A 319 -7.04 -24.53 -14.22
CA THR A 319 -7.14 -25.99 -14.38
C THR A 319 -8.14 -26.65 -13.43
N GLU A 320 -8.33 -26.07 -12.24
CA GLU A 320 -9.31 -26.53 -11.25
C GLU A 320 -10.68 -25.88 -11.45
N PHE A 321 -10.79 -24.87 -12.33
CA PHE A 321 -12.01 -24.12 -12.63
C PHE A 321 -12.49 -24.38 -14.07
N LYS A 322 -12.50 -25.66 -14.49
CA LYS A 322 -12.93 -26.11 -15.81
C LYS A 322 -12.25 -25.40 -16.97
N GLU A 323 -10.98 -25.10 -16.85
CA GLU A 323 -10.16 -24.41 -17.85
C GLU A 323 -10.64 -22.98 -18.21
N LEU A 324 -11.51 -22.37 -17.42
CA LEU A 324 -11.96 -21.00 -17.65
C LEU A 324 -10.83 -19.99 -17.38
N PRO A 325 -10.42 -19.17 -18.37
CA PRO A 325 -9.38 -18.15 -18.14
C PRO A 325 -9.81 -17.10 -17.12
N VAL A 326 -8.88 -16.66 -16.27
CA VAL A 326 -9.14 -15.62 -15.27
C VAL A 326 -9.60 -14.30 -15.90
N THR A 327 -9.18 -14.03 -17.13
CA THR A 327 -9.58 -12.87 -17.93
C THR A 327 -11.08 -12.88 -18.32
N ILE A 328 -11.71 -14.04 -18.33
CA ILE A 328 -13.17 -14.22 -18.50
C ILE A 328 -13.86 -14.27 -17.14
N PHE A 329 -13.24 -14.95 -16.17
CA PHE A 329 -13.78 -15.09 -14.82
C PHE A 329 -14.00 -13.75 -14.12
N ARG A 330 -12.99 -12.84 -14.13
CA ARG A 330 -13.08 -11.52 -13.47
C ARG A 330 -14.25 -10.66 -13.96
N PRO A 331 -14.46 -10.44 -15.28
CA PRO A 331 -15.63 -9.71 -15.78
C PRO A 331 -16.97 -10.37 -15.45
N ALA A 332 -17.04 -11.71 -15.49
CA ALA A 332 -18.24 -12.43 -15.13
C ALA A 332 -18.61 -12.22 -13.66
N LEU A 333 -17.61 -12.30 -12.78
CA LEU A 333 -17.79 -12.06 -11.33
C LEU A 333 -18.15 -10.60 -11.04
N ALA A 334 -17.53 -9.65 -11.75
CA ALA A 334 -17.85 -8.23 -11.61
C ALA A 334 -19.34 -7.94 -11.96
N GLN A 335 -19.88 -8.58 -12.99
CA GLN A 335 -21.28 -8.40 -13.36
C GLN A 335 -22.26 -9.07 -12.41
N GLU A 336 -21.93 -10.24 -11.86
CA GLU A 336 -22.76 -10.89 -10.84
C GLU A 336 -22.85 -10.09 -9.53
N LEU A 337 -21.78 -9.35 -9.18
CA LEU A 337 -21.67 -8.62 -7.92
C LEU A 337 -21.91 -7.11 -8.03
N GLY A 338 -21.96 -6.58 -9.26
CA GLY A 338 -22.11 -5.14 -9.48
C GLY A 338 -20.98 -4.29 -8.86
N CYS A 339 -19.74 -4.80 -8.84
CA CYS A 339 -18.53 -4.07 -8.42
C CYS A 339 -17.32 -4.48 -9.26
N PRO A 340 -16.28 -3.63 -9.33
CA PRO A 340 -15.03 -3.97 -10.02
C PRO A 340 -14.37 -5.22 -9.42
N VAL A 341 -13.87 -6.09 -10.29
CA VAL A 341 -13.00 -7.22 -9.96
C VAL A 341 -11.78 -7.11 -10.86
N GLU A 342 -10.62 -6.92 -10.26
CA GLU A 342 -9.43 -6.52 -10.98
C GLU A 342 -8.31 -7.57 -10.86
N ALA A 343 -7.30 -7.47 -11.73
CA ALA A 343 -6.03 -8.13 -11.54
C ALA A 343 -5.21 -7.43 -10.45
N SER A 344 -4.13 -8.06 -10.02
CA SER A 344 -3.06 -7.38 -9.26
C SER A 344 -2.41 -6.28 -10.11
N TYR A 345 -1.52 -5.49 -9.50
CA TYR A 345 -0.64 -4.60 -10.25
C TYR A 345 0.11 -5.35 -11.35
N GLN A 346 0.42 -4.65 -12.44
CA GLN A 346 1.36 -5.16 -13.43
C GLN A 346 2.76 -5.29 -12.80
N PRO A 347 3.53 -6.33 -13.14
CA PRO A 347 4.93 -6.41 -12.75
C PRO A 347 5.69 -5.17 -13.25
N LEU A 348 6.58 -4.62 -12.43
CA LEU A 348 7.27 -3.36 -12.74
C LEU A 348 8.14 -3.45 -13.99
N ASN A 349 8.66 -4.62 -14.34
CA ASN A 349 9.41 -4.84 -15.58
C ASN A 349 8.55 -4.78 -16.86
N ALA A 350 7.23 -4.77 -16.73
CA ALA A 350 6.27 -4.66 -17.83
C ALA A 350 5.24 -3.53 -17.62
N CYS A 351 5.38 -2.75 -16.54
CA CYS A 351 4.41 -1.72 -16.15
C CYS A 351 4.58 -0.45 -17.00
N ALA A 352 3.54 -0.06 -17.73
CA ALA A 352 3.52 1.14 -18.55
C ALA A 352 3.71 2.45 -17.75
N LEU A 353 3.45 2.44 -16.45
CA LEU A 353 3.68 3.59 -15.56
C LEU A 353 5.11 3.66 -15.01
N TYR A 354 5.92 2.62 -15.21
CA TYR A 354 7.30 2.55 -14.72
C TYR A 354 8.28 2.52 -15.90
N THR A 355 8.60 3.69 -16.42
CA THR A 355 9.45 3.89 -17.62
C THR A 355 10.58 4.87 -17.32
N PRO A 356 11.64 4.46 -16.56
CA PRO A 356 12.70 5.37 -16.11
C PRO A 356 13.41 6.08 -17.27
N HIS A 357 13.57 5.43 -18.41
CA HIS A 357 14.24 5.96 -19.60
C HIS A 357 13.58 7.21 -20.21
N THR A 358 12.34 7.54 -19.84
CA THR A 358 11.67 8.74 -20.31
C THR A 358 12.16 10.03 -19.63
N LYS A 359 12.99 9.92 -18.58
CA LYS A 359 13.52 11.07 -17.82
C LYS A 359 15.05 11.03 -17.67
N PRO A 360 15.84 10.97 -18.76
CA PRO A 360 17.29 10.80 -18.68
C PRO A 360 18.00 11.98 -17.99
N ALA A 361 17.46 13.20 -18.13
CA ALA A 361 18.04 14.38 -17.51
C ALA A 361 17.83 14.45 -15.99
N ARG A 362 16.74 13.83 -15.47
CA ARG A 362 16.45 13.78 -14.04
C ARG A 362 17.33 12.75 -13.33
N TYR A 363 17.37 11.55 -13.86
CA TYR A 363 18.17 10.47 -13.31
C TYR A 363 19.57 10.56 -13.88
N LYS A 364 20.44 11.35 -13.24
CA LYS A 364 21.84 11.60 -13.69
C LYS A 364 22.70 10.34 -13.66
N LEU A 365 22.13 9.23 -14.06
CA LEU A 365 22.82 7.96 -14.18
C LEU A 365 23.61 7.96 -15.49
N THR A 366 24.91 7.77 -15.39
CA THR A 366 25.78 7.58 -16.56
C THR A 366 25.84 6.11 -16.92
N GLU A 367 26.33 5.78 -18.12
CA GLU A 367 26.69 4.41 -18.42
C GLU A 367 27.77 3.90 -17.43
N PRO A 368 27.68 2.68 -16.85
CA PRO A 368 26.67 1.65 -17.11
C PRO A 368 25.37 1.77 -16.29
N HIS A 369 25.25 2.71 -15.35
CA HIS A 369 24.08 2.83 -14.44
C HIS A 369 22.76 2.98 -15.17
N TRP A 370 22.77 3.64 -16.34
CA TRP A 370 21.59 3.78 -17.18
C TRP A 370 20.97 2.44 -17.62
N GLN A 371 21.84 1.43 -17.85
CA GLN A 371 21.41 0.08 -18.17
C GLN A 371 20.92 -0.66 -16.92
N GLU A 372 21.45 -0.33 -15.75
CA GLU A 372 21.10 -0.98 -14.48
C GLU A 372 19.70 -0.61 -14.00
N ILE A 373 19.16 0.55 -14.41
CA ILE A 373 17.78 0.97 -14.09
C ILE A 373 16.74 0.47 -15.10
N ASP A 374 17.16 -0.20 -16.18
CA ASP A 374 16.21 -0.76 -17.14
C ASP A 374 15.36 -1.86 -16.49
N PRO A 375 14.05 -1.66 -16.33
CA PRO A 375 13.21 -2.68 -15.70
C PRO A 375 13.16 -3.99 -16.51
N ALA A 376 13.37 -3.92 -17.83
CA ALA A 376 13.33 -5.09 -18.72
C ALA A 376 14.46 -6.12 -18.44
N ARG A 377 15.52 -5.72 -17.74
CA ARG A 377 16.61 -6.64 -17.35
C ARG A 377 16.24 -7.64 -16.26
N PHE A 378 15.15 -7.40 -15.55
CA PHE A 378 14.72 -8.26 -14.44
C PHE A 378 13.74 -9.33 -14.91
N GLU A 379 14.01 -10.58 -14.56
CA GLU A 379 13.07 -11.67 -14.76
C GLU A 379 12.20 -11.82 -13.52
N LEU A 380 10.89 -11.67 -13.70
CA LEU A 380 9.87 -11.70 -12.65
C LEU A 380 8.76 -12.70 -13.00
N PRO A 381 9.09 -14.00 -13.13
CA PRO A 381 8.11 -14.99 -13.60
C PRO A 381 6.92 -15.17 -12.67
N VAL A 382 7.13 -15.09 -11.34
CA VAL A 382 6.04 -15.23 -10.37
C VAL A 382 5.14 -13.99 -10.40
N CYS A 383 5.70 -12.79 -10.41
CA CYS A 383 4.93 -11.55 -10.56
C CYS A 383 4.07 -11.55 -11.81
N ARG A 384 4.62 -11.98 -12.95
CA ARG A 384 3.89 -12.07 -14.22
C ARG A 384 2.73 -13.05 -14.12
N ARG A 385 2.98 -14.26 -13.65
CA ARG A 385 1.94 -15.29 -13.49
C ARG A 385 0.84 -14.83 -12.55
N ILE A 386 1.18 -14.15 -11.45
CA ILE A 386 0.17 -13.58 -10.53
C ILE A 386 -0.74 -12.60 -11.27
N HIS A 387 -0.18 -11.68 -12.03
CA HIS A 387 -0.96 -10.67 -12.75
C HIS A 387 -1.84 -11.28 -13.85
N GLU A 388 -1.26 -12.13 -14.69
CA GLU A 388 -1.89 -12.63 -15.90
C GLU A 388 -2.89 -13.76 -15.62
N GLU A 389 -2.58 -14.66 -14.67
CA GLU A 389 -3.26 -15.95 -14.56
C GLU A 389 -3.96 -16.18 -13.20
N ILE A 390 -3.48 -15.57 -12.12
CA ILE A 390 -3.83 -16.00 -10.77
C ILE A 390 -4.68 -14.99 -10.01
N SER A 391 -4.42 -13.70 -10.16
CA SER A 391 -4.95 -12.71 -9.23
C SER A 391 -6.40 -12.36 -9.45
N VAL A 392 -7.18 -12.32 -8.36
CA VAL A 392 -8.54 -11.76 -8.30
C VAL A 392 -8.61 -10.84 -7.10
N CYS A 393 -8.88 -9.55 -7.37
CA CYS A 393 -8.79 -8.49 -6.36
C CYS A 393 -10.08 -7.68 -6.28
N PHE A 394 -10.50 -7.37 -5.05
CA PHE A 394 -11.62 -6.49 -4.72
C PHE A 394 -11.15 -5.34 -3.86
N HIS A 395 -11.66 -4.15 -4.09
CA HIS A 395 -11.43 -3.04 -3.19
C HIS A 395 -11.98 -3.33 -1.79
N HIS A 396 -11.33 -2.82 -0.73
CA HIS A 396 -11.69 -3.09 0.67
C HIS A 396 -13.13 -2.76 1.07
N THR A 397 -13.84 -1.97 0.27
CA THR A 397 -15.24 -1.61 0.54
C THR A 397 -16.16 -2.81 0.54
N VAL A 398 -15.86 -3.88 -0.20
CA VAL A 398 -16.65 -5.11 -0.18
C VAL A 398 -16.65 -5.73 1.22
N LEU A 399 -15.53 -5.68 1.93
CA LEU A 399 -15.40 -6.16 3.30
C LEU A 399 -16.10 -5.25 4.34
N MET A 400 -16.55 -4.08 3.94
CA MET A 400 -17.37 -3.19 4.78
C MET A 400 -18.87 -3.53 4.69
N GLY A 401 -19.26 -4.43 3.80
CA GLY A 401 -20.61 -4.96 3.63
C GLY A 401 -21.13 -5.75 4.82
N LYS A 402 -22.32 -6.34 4.67
CA LYS A 402 -22.89 -7.29 5.62
C LYS A 402 -22.30 -8.68 5.41
N GLN A 403 -22.47 -9.57 6.36
CA GLN A 403 -22.05 -10.98 6.22
C GLN A 403 -22.76 -11.66 5.05
N THR A 404 -24.05 -11.36 4.83
CA THR A 404 -24.82 -11.83 3.68
C THR A 404 -24.26 -11.38 2.32
N ASP A 405 -23.49 -10.29 2.28
CA ASP A 405 -22.78 -9.88 1.06
C ASP A 405 -21.60 -10.79 0.77
N MET A 406 -20.98 -11.36 1.80
CA MET A 406 -19.92 -12.37 1.66
C MET A 406 -20.49 -13.69 1.15
N ASP A 407 -21.68 -14.08 1.62
CA ASP A 407 -22.39 -15.25 1.11
C ASP A 407 -22.69 -15.09 -0.40
N LEU A 408 -23.17 -13.90 -0.82
CA LEU A 408 -23.42 -13.63 -2.24
C LEU A 408 -22.16 -13.69 -3.10
N LEU A 409 -21.01 -13.27 -2.56
CA LEU A 409 -19.74 -13.34 -3.26
C LEU A 409 -19.33 -14.80 -3.51
N ALA A 410 -19.41 -15.66 -2.50
CA ALA A 410 -19.14 -17.09 -2.66
C ALA A 410 -20.14 -17.76 -3.62
N GLN A 411 -21.44 -17.42 -3.53
CA GLN A 411 -22.47 -17.91 -4.45
C GLN A 411 -22.22 -17.46 -5.90
N ALA A 412 -21.71 -16.23 -6.11
CA ALA A 412 -21.37 -15.76 -7.46
C ALA A 412 -20.24 -16.58 -8.09
N ILE A 413 -19.21 -16.90 -7.30
CA ILE A 413 -18.12 -17.75 -7.75
C ILE A 413 -18.64 -19.15 -8.11
N GLN A 414 -19.45 -19.75 -7.24
CA GLN A 414 -20.05 -21.08 -7.49
C GLN A 414 -20.93 -21.05 -8.75
N LYS A 415 -21.77 -20.03 -8.91
CA LYS A 415 -22.61 -19.86 -10.10
C LYS A 415 -21.79 -19.80 -11.38
N ILE A 416 -20.65 -19.07 -11.37
CA ILE A 416 -19.75 -19.00 -12.53
C ILE A 416 -19.10 -20.37 -12.80
N TYR A 417 -18.69 -21.10 -11.76
CA TYR A 417 -18.14 -22.44 -11.91
C TYR A 417 -19.12 -23.39 -12.57
N ASP A 418 -20.40 -23.36 -12.15
CA ASP A 418 -21.43 -24.21 -12.70
C ASP A 418 -21.71 -23.95 -14.21
N HIS A 419 -21.53 -22.67 -14.63
CA HIS A 419 -21.73 -22.20 -16.01
C HIS A 419 -20.40 -21.93 -16.77
N ALA A 420 -19.26 -22.44 -16.32
CA ALA A 420 -17.97 -22.13 -16.93
C ALA A 420 -17.87 -22.55 -18.38
N GLU A 421 -18.43 -23.70 -18.74
CA GLU A 421 -18.46 -24.21 -20.11
C GLU A 421 -19.21 -23.27 -21.07
N GLU A 422 -20.33 -22.69 -20.64
CA GLU A 422 -21.09 -21.72 -21.45
C GLU A 422 -20.27 -20.43 -21.72
N LEU A 423 -19.32 -20.09 -20.86
CA LEU A 423 -18.44 -18.93 -21.04
C LEU A 423 -17.30 -19.20 -22.01
N LEU A 424 -16.83 -20.47 -22.10
CA LEU A 424 -15.82 -20.89 -23.06
C LEU A 424 -16.37 -20.93 -24.50
N ASP A 425 -17.59 -21.37 -24.69
CA ASP A 425 -18.23 -21.51 -26.02
C ASP A 425 -18.44 -20.16 -26.75
N THR A 426 -18.32 -19.04 -26.06
CA THR A 426 -18.48 -17.72 -26.69
C THR A 426 -17.21 -17.15 -27.30
N GLN A 427 -16.07 -17.83 -27.23
CA GLN A 427 -14.81 -17.42 -27.87
C GLN A 427 -14.57 -18.13 -29.21
N ASN A 428 -15.39 -19.12 -29.56
CA ASN A 428 -15.44 -19.76 -30.88
C ASN A 428 -16.55 -19.14 -31.71
#